data_38ad2f6421efd114339f7c3915d1d525
#
_entry.id   38ad2f6421efd114339f7c3915d1d525
#
_cell.length_a   1.000
_cell.length_b   1.000
_cell.length_c   1.000
_cell.angle_alpha   90.00
_cell.angle_beta   90.00
_cell.angle_gamma   90.00
#
_symmetry.space_group_name_H-M   'P 1'
#
loop_
_entity.id
_entity.type
_entity.pdbx_description
1 polymer ?
#
loop_
_entity_poly.entity_id
_entity_poly.type
_entity_poly.pdbx_seq_one_letter_code
_entity_poly.pdbx_strand_id
1 'polypeptide(L)'
;LDVPLKKLYMLSNNRIRYHKRNQRKCYSNYRKVIIHRGRGHKNRVLKVPNEYLKLVQRRILERYLYTLSVSEYATAYCKNSSLLKNAEPHIGQQRVLKLDVSGFFDSIDFGKVYGVMCELGFSKPATTLLTNICTHNSILPQGAPTSPQISNLVMKRFDERIGKWCGERGINYTRYCDDMTFSGGKAVLNAKEITQLVSRALWKMGFKLNMKKTTLIGSSQRQQVTGIVVNEKAQISSKQRREIRQEIYYCEKYGVSQSLFFKGADITPEKYINSLLGRISFALQIDPADVKMREYFKAAKKLKSEVCGGK
;
A
#
# COMPACT_ATOMS: atom_id res chain seq x y z
N LEU A 1 19.77 11.05 15.75
CA LEU A 1 19.88 10.04 14.66
C LEU A 1 21.12 9.14 14.80
N ASP A 2 22.04 9.43 15.75
CA ASP A 2 23.31 8.71 15.99
C ASP A 2 24.14 8.55 14.70
N VAL A 3 24.22 9.64 13.94
CA VAL A 3 24.94 9.73 12.66
C VAL A 3 25.69 11.06 12.63
N PRO A 4 26.98 11.09 12.31
CA PRO A 4 27.75 12.32 12.19
C PRO A 4 27.12 13.29 11.20
N LEU A 5 27.07 14.58 11.55
CA LEU A 5 26.43 15.62 10.74
C LEU A 5 26.97 15.66 9.30
N LYS A 6 28.29 15.50 9.12
CA LYS A 6 28.93 15.41 7.79
C LYS A 6 28.33 14.29 6.93
N LYS A 7 28.02 13.13 7.51
CA LYS A 7 27.39 12.01 6.79
C LYS A 7 25.92 12.31 6.44
N LEU A 8 25.19 13.02 7.33
CA LEU A 8 23.81 13.45 7.02
C LEU A 8 23.78 14.41 5.83
N TYR A 9 24.71 15.36 5.75
CA TYR A 9 24.86 16.24 4.59
C TYR A 9 25.20 15.47 3.30
N MET A 10 26.05 14.45 3.38
CA MET A 10 26.34 13.59 2.22
C MET A 10 25.09 12.83 1.74
N LEU A 11 24.28 12.33 2.68
CA LEU A 11 23.03 11.62 2.34
C LEU A 11 21.95 12.57 1.79
N SER A 12 21.89 13.81 2.28
CA SER A 12 20.94 14.81 1.77
C SER A 12 21.27 15.28 0.36
N ASN A 13 22.53 15.13 -0.07
CA ASN A 13 22.95 15.45 -1.42
C ASN A 13 22.72 14.21 -2.33
N ASN A 14 21.60 14.20 -3.04
CA ASN A 14 21.17 13.08 -3.89
C ASN A 14 22.07 12.81 -5.11
N ARG A 15 23.05 13.68 -5.37
CA ARG A 15 24.01 13.55 -6.48
C ARG A 15 25.40 13.95 -6.01
N ILE A 16 26.15 13.00 -5.46
CA ILE A 16 27.57 13.22 -5.17
C ILE A 16 28.37 13.03 -6.46
N ARG A 17 28.92 14.13 -6.98
CA ARG A 17 29.89 14.09 -8.08
C ARG A 17 31.28 13.97 -7.46
N TYR A 18 31.87 12.80 -7.51
CA TYR A 18 33.29 12.64 -7.20
C TYR A 18 34.13 12.87 -8.46
N HIS A 19 35.04 13.86 -8.43
CA HIS A 19 36.11 13.98 -9.38
C HIS A 19 37.33 13.19 -8.86
N LYS A 20 37.48 11.94 -9.27
CA LYS A 20 38.77 11.27 -9.25
C LYS A 20 39.35 11.38 -10.66
N ARG A 21 40.59 11.98 -10.77
CA ARG A 21 41.37 12.13 -12.01
C ARG A 21 40.76 11.40 -13.23
N ASN A 22 40.11 12.16 -14.12
CA ASN A 22 39.56 11.73 -15.42
C ASN A 22 38.33 10.79 -15.48
N GLN A 23 37.68 10.44 -14.37
CA GLN A 23 36.40 9.71 -14.43
C GLN A 23 35.34 10.42 -13.57
N ARG A 24 34.28 10.96 -14.24
CA ARG A 24 33.09 11.50 -13.59
C ARG A 24 32.17 10.33 -13.18
N LYS A 25 32.31 9.79 -11.98
CA LYS A 25 31.32 8.85 -11.43
C LYS A 25 30.29 9.60 -10.60
N CYS A 26 29.03 9.52 -11.00
CA CYS A 26 27.91 10.04 -10.23
C CYS A 26 27.36 8.91 -9.35
N TYR A 27 27.50 9.01 -8.04
CA TYR A 27 26.92 8.05 -7.09
C TYR A 27 25.54 8.55 -6.65
N SER A 28 24.52 7.76 -6.88
CA SER A 28 23.18 8.00 -6.35
C SER A 28 22.98 7.21 -5.05
N ASN A 29 22.38 7.85 -4.05
CA ASN A 29 21.94 7.15 -2.83
C ASN A 29 20.72 6.23 -3.09
N TYR A 30 20.15 6.25 -4.31
CA TYR A 30 19.01 5.44 -4.72
C TYR A 30 19.34 4.57 -5.93
N ARG A 31 18.85 3.33 -5.92
CA ARG A 31 18.84 2.43 -7.09
C ARG A 31 17.42 2.28 -7.64
N LYS A 32 17.30 2.15 -8.95
CA LYS A 32 16.02 1.82 -9.60
C LYS A 32 15.80 0.32 -9.57
N VAL A 33 14.61 -0.10 -9.12
CA VAL A 33 14.16 -1.50 -9.17
C VAL A 33 12.86 -1.51 -9.96
N ILE A 34 12.81 -2.34 -11.00
CA ILE A 34 11.62 -2.49 -11.86
C ILE A 34 10.84 -3.70 -11.39
N ILE A 35 9.58 -3.48 -11.00
CA ILE A 35 8.64 -4.57 -10.71
C ILE A 35 7.78 -4.80 -11.93
N HIS A 36 7.91 -5.96 -12.54
CA HIS A 36 7.08 -6.40 -13.67
C HIS A 36 5.68 -6.80 -13.17
N ARG A 37 4.62 -6.23 -13.78
CA ARG A 37 3.22 -6.41 -13.36
C ARG A 37 2.43 -7.37 -14.25
N GLY A 38 3.07 -8.16 -15.09
CA GLY A 38 2.42 -9.06 -16.05
C GLY A 38 1.90 -8.35 -17.31
N ARG A 39 1.32 -9.13 -18.24
CA ARG A 39 0.83 -8.60 -19.54
C ARG A 39 -0.29 -7.56 -19.33
N GLY A 40 -0.19 -6.43 -20.03
CA GLY A 40 -1.20 -5.35 -20.01
C GLY A 40 -1.03 -4.31 -18.91
N HIS A 41 -0.09 -4.46 -17.97
CA HIS A 41 0.17 -3.49 -16.91
C HIS A 41 1.52 -2.80 -17.07
N LYS A 42 1.56 -1.48 -16.90
CA LYS A 42 2.83 -0.73 -16.86
C LYS A 42 3.69 -1.21 -15.69
N ASN A 43 4.97 -1.48 -15.95
CA ASN A 43 5.94 -1.80 -14.92
C ASN A 43 6.02 -0.69 -13.86
N ARG A 44 6.22 -1.07 -12.60
CA ARG A 44 6.41 -0.13 -11.49
C ARG A 44 7.89 0.08 -11.25
N VAL A 45 8.34 1.32 -11.28
CA VAL A 45 9.73 1.68 -10.99
C VAL A 45 9.82 2.15 -9.55
N LEU A 46 10.52 1.39 -8.71
CA LEU A 46 10.84 1.79 -7.34
C LEU A 46 12.20 2.48 -7.30
N LYS A 47 12.31 3.50 -6.45
CA LYS A 47 13.56 4.17 -6.08
C LYS A 47 13.93 3.72 -4.67
N VAL A 48 14.79 2.71 -4.60
CA VAL A 48 15.17 2.07 -3.33
C VAL A 48 16.43 2.73 -2.80
N PRO A 49 16.44 3.29 -1.57
CA PRO A 49 17.64 3.86 -0.96
C PRO A 49 18.70 2.79 -0.71
N ASN A 50 19.99 3.17 -0.72
CA ASN A 50 21.06 2.30 -0.26
C ASN A 50 20.90 1.98 1.24
N GLU A 51 21.58 0.94 1.73
CA GLU A 51 21.36 0.44 3.09
C GLU A 51 21.64 1.51 4.17
N TYR A 52 22.62 2.38 3.97
CA TYR A 52 22.92 3.42 4.96
C TYR A 52 21.86 4.52 4.98
N LEU A 53 21.41 5.01 3.82
CA LEU A 53 20.30 5.97 3.73
C LEU A 53 19.01 5.35 4.30
N LYS A 54 18.76 4.10 3.99
CA LYS A 54 17.60 3.34 4.48
C LYS A 54 17.59 3.23 6.01
N LEU A 55 18.76 2.98 6.63
CA LEU A 55 18.92 2.98 8.08
C LEU A 55 18.56 4.35 8.68
N VAL A 56 19.11 5.44 8.11
CA VAL A 56 18.83 6.79 8.57
C VAL A 56 17.35 7.15 8.43
N GLN A 57 16.74 6.81 7.29
CA GLN A 57 15.30 7.02 7.06
C GLN A 57 14.43 6.23 8.04
N ARG A 58 14.81 4.99 8.41
CA ARG A 58 14.10 4.24 9.46
C ARG A 58 14.18 4.93 10.82
N ARG A 59 15.34 5.45 11.20
CA ARG A 59 15.49 6.22 12.45
C ARG A 59 14.65 7.51 12.44
N ILE A 60 14.57 8.20 11.29
CA ILE A 60 13.69 9.36 11.13
C ILE A 60 12.22 8.94 11.29
N LEU A 61 11.82 7.85 10.65
CA LEU A 61 10.46 7.32 10.74
C LEU A 61 10.08 6.96 12.19
N GLU A 62 10.92 6.19 12.87
CA GLU A 62 10.63 5.63 14.18
C GLU A 62 10.69 6.68 15.29
N ARG A 63 11.67 7.58 15.25
CA ARG A 63 11.91 8.56 16.33
C ARG A 63 11.09 9.83 16.18
N TYR A 64 10.73 10.20 14.94
CA TYR A 64 10.08 11.50 14.69
C TYR A 64 8.75 11.38 13.95
N LEU A 65 8.70 10.72 12.79
CA LEU A 65 7.47 10.73 12.00
C LEU A 65 6.32 9.96 12.65
N TYR A 66 6.61 8.93 13.44
CA TYR A 66 5.59 8.20 14.19
C TYR A 66 5.06 8.94 15.44
N THR A 67 5.66 10.08 15.84
CA THR A 67 5.08 10.95 16.87
C THR A 67 3.94 11.80 16.32
N LEU A 68 3.89 12.01 15.00
CA LEU A 68 2.83 12.75 14.34
C LEU A 68 1.63 11.84 14.05
N SER A 69 0.45 12.26 14.49
CA SER A 69 -0.80 11.55 14.24
C SER A 69 -1.23 11.68 12.78
N VAL A 70 -1.61 10.59 12.16
CA VAL A 70 -2.27 10.56 10.85
C VAL A 70 -3.79 10.64 11.01
N SER A 71 -4.51 10.87 9.90
CA SER A 71 -5.97 10.85 9.90
C SER A 71 -6.51 9.43 10.19
N GLU A 72 -7.61 9.32 10.91
CA GLU A 72 -8.34 8.07 11.15
C GLU A 72 -8.85 7.41 9.86
N TYR A 73 -9.12 8.21 8.83
CA TYR A 73 -9.57 7.75 7.51
C TYR A 73 -8.44 7.14 6.68
N ALA A 74 -7.18 7.37 7.04
CA ALA A 74 -6.01 6.76 6.39
C ALA A 74 -5.76 5.36 6.97
N THR A 75 -5.99 4.33 6.18
CA THR A 75 -5.89 2.93 6.62
C THR A 75 -4.64 2.21 6.10
N ALA A 76 -3.95 2.76 5.09
CA ALA A 76 -2.67 2.22 4.63
C ALA A 76 -1.52 2.69 5.51
N TYR A 77 -0.52 1.83 5.68
CA TYR A 77 0.76 2.17 6.33
C TYR A 77 0.68 2.60 7.80
N CYS A 78 -0.47 2.44 8.44
CA CYS A 78 -0.67 2.76 9.83
C CYS A 78 -0.38 1.55 10.71
N LYS A 79 0.18 1.77 11.92
CA LYS A 79 0.30 0.72 12.92
C LYS A 79 -1.09 0.20 13.27
N ASN A 80 -1.21 -1.12 13.49
CA ASN A 80 -2.47 -1.78 13.84
C ASN A 80 -3.60 -1.60 12.81
N SER A 81 -3.26 -1.34 11.55
CA SER A 81 -4.20 -1.31 10.44
C SER A 81 -4.11 -2.58 9.60
N SER A 82 -5.18 -2.91 8.90
CA SER A 82 -5.28 -4.08 8.02
C SER A 82 -6.10 -3.74 6.77
N LEU A 83 -6.04 -4.61 5.77
CA LEU A 83 -6.93 -4.50 4.61
C LEU A 83 -8.40 -4.63 5.00
N LEU A 84 -8.68 -5.44 6.03
CA LEU A 84 -10.04 -5.60 6.59
C LEU A 84 -10.53 -4.30 7.20
N LYS A 85 -9.73 -3.61 8.03
CA LYS A 85 -10.09 -2.32 8.62
C LYS A 85 -10.44 -1.26 7.56
N ASN A 86 -9.80 -1.31 6.39
CA ASN A 86 -10.16 -0.45 5.26
C ASN A 86 -11.50 -0.85 4.62
N ALA A 87 -11.84 -2.13 4.61
CA ALA A 87 -13.02 -2.67 3.95
C ALA A 87 -14.28 -2.65 4.84
N GLU A 88 -14.12 -2.78 6.16
CA GLU A 88 -15.22 -2.88 7.13
C GLU A 88 -16.31 -1.81 7.00
N PRO A 89 -16.01 -0.49 6.89
CA PRO A 89 -17.05 0.53 6.77
C PRO A 89 -17.90 0.42 5.50
N HIS A 90 -17.41 -0.34 4.52
CA HIS A 90 -18.04 -0.47 3.21
C HIS A 90 -18.85 -1.76 3.03
N ILE A 91 -18.93 -2.61 4.08
CA ILE A 91 -19.69 -3.86 4.05
C ILE A 91 -21.20 -3.56 3.96
N GLY A 92 -21.91 -4.28 3.09
CA GLY A 92 -23.38 -4.22 2.95
C GLY A 92 -23.91 -2.91 2.34
N GLN A 93 -23.06 -2.08 1.77
CA GLN A 93 -23.48 -0.80 1.23
C GLN A 93 -24.12 -0.92 -0.15
N GLN A 94 -25.16 -0.12 -0.42
CA GLN A 94 -25.86 -0.15 -1.71
C GLN A 94 -24.98 0.31 -2.87
N ARG A 95 -24.05 1.26 -2.63
CA ARG A 95 -23.13 1.81 -3.63
C ARG A 95 -21.73 1.97 -3.04
N VAL A 96 -20.75 1.65 -3.85
CA VAL A 96 -19.32 1.89 -3.56
C VAL A 96 -18.71 2.69 -4.70
N LEU A 97 -18.23 3.89 -4.41
CA LEU A 97 -17.48 4.74 -5.33
C LEU A 97 -16.00 4.63 -4.99
N LYS A 98 -15.17 4.37 -6.00
CA LYS A 98 -13.71 4.29 -5.89
C LYS A 98 -13.06 5.39 -6.71
N LEU A 99 -12.17 6.13 -6.10
CA LEU A 99 -11.37 7.17 -6.72
C LEU A 99 -9.89 6.89 -6.50
N ASP A 100 -9.04 7.15 -7.51
CA ASP A 100 -7.59 6.88 -7.48
C ASP A 100 -6.84 8.18 -7.79
N VAL A 101 -5.75 8.44 -7.08
CA VAL A 101 -4.90 9.62 -7.30
C VAL A 101 -3.80 9.28 -8.30
N SER A 102 -3.75 10.00 -9.42
CA SER A 102 -2.74 9.80 -10.45
C SER A 102 -1.36 10.24 -9.96
N GLY A 103 -0.34 9.36 -10.12
CA GLY A 103 1.04 9.68 -9.77
C GLY A 103 1.24 10.14 -8.32
N PHE A 104 0.54 9.53 -7.38
CA PHE A 104 0.41 9.97 -5.99
C PHE A 104 1.74 10.37 -5.34
N PHE A 105 2.71 9.46 -5.29
CA PHE A 105 4.03 9.74 -4.69
C PHE A 105 4.82 10.78 -5.47
N ASP A 106 4.74 10.77 -6.80
CA ASP A 106 5.43 11.73 -7.67
C ASP A 106 4.84 13.15 -7.55
N SER A 107 3.59 13.28 -7.09
CA SER A 107 2.92 14.55 -6.82
C SER A 107 3.24 15.14 -5.43
N ILE A 108 3.92 14.38 -4.57
CA ILE A 108 4.39 14.87 -3.27
C ILE A 108 5.80 15.43 -3.46
N ASP A 109 5.86 16.74 -3.65
CA ASP A 109 7.10 17.49 -3.86
C ASP A 109 7.83 17.83 -2.54
N PHE A 110 9.00 18.43 -2.67
CA PHE A 110 9.83 18.90 -1.55
C PHE A 110 9.05 19.82 -0.60
N GLY A 111 8.24 20.74 -1.13
CA GLY A 111 7.49 21.70 -0.31
C GLY A 111 6.48 21.04 0.61
N LYS A 112 5.76 20.01 0.10
CA LYS A 112 4.81 19.23 0.92
C LYS A 112 5.53 18.41 2.00
N VAL A 113 6.67 17.79 1.67
CA VAL A 113 7.50 17.06 2.64
C VAL A 113 8.08 18.01 3.68
N TYR A 114 8.56 19.19 3.25
CA TYR A 114 9.07 20.23 4.15
C TYR A 114 8.00 20.70 5.15
N GLY A 115 6.76 20.90 4.67
CA GLY A 115 5.62 21.25 5.52
C GLY A 115 5.39 20.23 6.64
N VAL A 116 5.43 18.92 6.30
CA VAL A 116 5.34 17.85 7.30
C VAL A 116 6.52 17.90 8.29
N MET A 117 7.74 18.14 7.81
CA MET A 117 8.93 18.21 8.69
C MET A 117 8.91 19.43 9.61
N CYS A 118 8.25 20.53 9.22
CA CYS A 118 8.07 21.70 10.08
C CYS A 118 7.22 21.39 11.34
N GLU A 119 6.26 20.43 11.24
CA GLU A 119 5.44 20.02 12.38
C GLU A 119 6.26 19.38 13.51
N LEU A 120 7.50 18.94 13.22
CA LEU A 120 8.42 18.39 14.23
C LEU A 120 9.13 19.46 15.08
N GLY A 121 8.98 20.74 14.76
CA GLY A 121 9.53 21.85 15.55
C GLY A 121 11.03 22.06 15.43
N PHE A 122 11.71 21.47 14.45
CA PHE A 122 13.15 21.67 14.24
C PHE A 122 13.47 23.04 13.61
N SER A 123 14.74 23.49 13.78
CA SER A 123 15.23 24.67 13.09
C SER A 123 15.17 24.51 11.56
N LYS A 124 15.04 25.63 10.83
CA LYS A 124 14.97 25.60 9.35
C LYS A 124 16.08 24.80 8.67
N PRO A 125 17.39 24.91 9.07
CA PRO A 125 18.45 24.08 8.49
C PRO A 125 18.24 22.58 8.73
N ALA A 126 17.82 22.19 9.94
CA ALA A 126 17.57 20.79 10.28
C ALA A 126 16.36 20.24 9.51
N THR A 127 15.27 21.02 9.42
CA THR A 127 14.08 20.68 8.62
C THR A 127 14.43 20.47 7.15
N THR A 128 15.24 21.38 6.57
CA THR A 128 15.71 21.25 5.19
C THR A 128 16.55 19.98 4.98
N LEU A 129 17.46 19.70 5.92
CA LEU A 129 18.31 18.51 5.88
C LEU A 129 17.48 17.21 5.93
N LEU A 130 16.53 17.12 6.86
CA LEU A 130 15.62 15.96 6.97
C LEU A 130 14.75 15.79 5.73
N THR A 131 14.23 16.90 5.18
CA THR A 131 13.44 16.88 3.94
C THR A 131 14.26 16.34 2.76
N ASN A 132 15.50 16.80 2.59
CA ASN A 132 16.41 16.30 1.54
C ASN A 132 16.71 14.80 1.71
N ILE A 133 16.89 14.31 2.94
CA ILE A 133 17.12 12.89 3.24
C ILE A 133 15.89 12.05 2.86
N CYS A 134 14.67 12.59 3.00
CA CYS A 134 13.42 11.90 2.72
C CYS A 134 12.90 12.07 1.28
N THR A 135 13.53 12.94 0.47
CA THR A 135 13.16 13.17 -0.93
C THR A 135 14.25 12.69 -1.90
N HIS A 136 13.87 12.43 -3.14
CA HIS A 136 14.80 12.13 -4.23
C HIS A 136 14.40 12.93 -5.47
N ASN A 137 15.32 13.77 -5.99
CA ASN A 137 15.03 14.71 -7.08
C ASN A 137 13.80 15.59 -6.75
N SER A 138 13.73 16.12 -5.53
CA SER A 138 12.66 16.99 -5.02
C SER A 138 11.26 16.38 -5.00
N ILE A 139 11.13 15.07 -5.07
CA ILE A 139 9.85 14.34 -4.93
C ILE A 139 9.97 13.19 -3.91
N LEU A 140 8.85 12.73 -3.39
CA LEU A 140 8.79 11.62 -2.45
C LEU A 140 9.03 10.29 -3.17
N PRO A 141 10.12 9.54 -2.87
CA PRO A 141 10.48 8.35 -3.63
C PRO A 141 9.58 7.16 -3.29
N GLN A 142 9.08 6.43 -4.30
CA GLN A 142 8.47 5.12 -4.07
C GLN A 142 9.55 4.10 -3.72
N GLY A 143 9.50 3.58 -2.48
CA GLY A 143 10.41 2.54 -1.99
C GLY A 143 11.32 2.98 -0.84
N ALA A 144 11.23 4.22 -0.37
CA ALA A 144 11.89 4.67 0.85
C ALA A 144 11.03 4.37 2.10
N PRO A 145 11.65 4.03 3.24
CA PRO A 145 10.92 3.71 4.48
C PRO A 145 10.03 4.83 5.01
N THR A 146 10.42 6.09 4.82
CA THR A 146 9.69 7.28 5.30
C THR A 146 8.49 7.64 4.43
N SER A 147 8.51 7.26 3.15
CA SER A 147 7.52 7.73 2.16
C SER A 147 6.08 7.37 2.50
N PRO A 148 5.75 6.16 3.00
CA PRO A 148 4.39 5.81 3.38
C PRO A 148 3.81 6.74 4.46
N GLN A 149 4.54 6.95 5.55
CA GLN A 149 4.10 7.81 6.65
C GLN A 149 3.98 9.27 6.22
N ILE A 150 4.98 9.80 5.49
CA ILE A 150 4.94 11.17 4.97
C ILE A 150 3.73 11.37 4.06
N SER A 151 3.40 10.40 3.20
CA SER A 151 2.24 10.51 2.32
C SER A 151 0.92 10.62 3.10
N ASN A 152 0.78 9.90 4.21
CA ASN A 152 -0.38 10.01 5.09
C ASN A 152 -0.44 11.37 5.80
N LEU A 153 0.69 11.88 6.27
CA LEU A 153 0.76 13.19 6.93
C LEU A 153 0.43 14.34 5.96
N VAL A 154 0.92 14.29 4.73
CA VAL A 154 0.56 15.27 3.67
C VAL A 154 -0.95 15.29 3.42
N MET A 155 -1.59 14.11 3.43
CA MET A 155 -3.03 13.98 3.16
C MET A 155 -3.91 14.19 4.39
N LYS A 156 -3.37 14.33 5.59
CA LYS A 156 -4.11 14.38 6.85
C LYS A 156 -5.27 15.38 6.83
N ARG A 157 -4.98 16.66 6.51
CA ARG A 157 -6.00 17.72 6.48
C ARG A 157 -7.06 17.51 5.40
N PHE A 158 -6.67 16.89 4.28
CA PHE A 158 -7.61 16.50 3.23
C PHE A 158 -8.55 15.42 3.74
N ASP A 159 -8.01 14.35 4.32
CA ASP A 159 -8.79 13.23 4.84
C ASP A 159 -9.77 13.69 5.92
N GLU A 160 -9.32 14.49 6.88
CA GLU A 160 -10.17 15.01 7.96
C GLU A 160 -11.34 15.85 7.42
N ARG A 161 -11.09 16.71 6.43
CA ARG A 161 -12.15 17.53 5.82
C ARG A 161 -13.13 16.70 5.01
N ILE A 162 -12.64 15.77 4.18
CA ILE A 162 -13.51 14.90 3.37
C ILE A 162 -14.27 13.93 4.25
N GLY A 163 -13.61 13.35 5.24
CA GLY A 163 -14.23 12.41 6.18
C GLY A 163 -15.36 13.07 6.99
N LYS A 164 -15.12 14.29 7.51
CA LYS A 164 -16.16 15.06 8.20
C LYS A 164 -17.35 15.34 7.27
N TRP A 165 -17.10 15.83 6.05
CA TRP A 165 -18.14 16.10 5.06
C TRP A 165 -18.95 14.83 4.71
N CYS A 166 -18.30 13.68 4.61
CA CYS A 166 -18.94 12.39 4.39
C CYS A 166 -19.79 11.96 5.59
N GLY A 167 -19.25 12.05 6.81
CA GLY A 167 -19.93 11.65 8.04
C GLY A 167 -21.24 12.42 8.26
N GLU A 168 -21.24 13.74 8.02
CA GLU A 168 -22.43 14.59 8.09
C GLU A 168 -23.54 14.17 7.13
N ARG A 169 -23.23 13.34 6.12
CA ARG A 169 -24.14 12.88 5.07
C ARG A 169 -24.41 11.37 5.09
N GLY A 170 -23.94 10.66 6.12
CA GLY A 170 -24.09 9.22 6.21
C GLY A 170 -23.32 8.45 5.12
N ILE A 171 -22.21 9.00 4.63
CA ILE A 171 -21.32 8.39 3.65
C ILE A 171 -20.08 7.87 4.38
N ASN A 172 -19.76 6.60 4.21
CA ASN A 172 -18.51 6.04 4.69
C ASN A 172 -17.35 6.45 3.77
N TYR A 173 -16.23 6.87 4.35
CA TYR A 173 -15.02 7.24 3.64
C TYR A 173 -13.81 6.57 4.26
N THR A 174 -12.96 5.96 3.43
CA THR A 174 -11.62 5.52 3.80
C THR A 174 -10.62 5.80 2.68
N ARG A 175 -9.34 5.93 3.04
CA ARG A 175 -8.25 6.03 2.08
C ARG A 175 -7.18 4.98 2.36
N TYR A 176 -6.86 4.19 1.34
CA TYR A 176 -5.75 3.26 1.35
C TYR A 176 -4.68 3.71 0.34
N CYS A 177 -3.66 4.45 0.80
CA CYS A 177 -2.63 5.07 -0.02
C CYS A 177 -3.22 6.10 -1.01
N ASP A 178 -3.20 5.79 -2.31
CA ASP A 178 -3.77 6.55 -3.43
C ASP A 178 -5.23 6.20 -3.72
N ASP A 179 -5.74 5.08 -3.20
CA ASP A 179 -7.12 4.62 -3.38
C ASP A 179 -8.04 5.21 -2.31
N MET A 180 -9.06 5.96 -2.72
CA MET A 180 -10.13 6.49 -1.87
C MET A 180 -11.41 5.71 -2.13
N THR A 181 -12.08 5.26 -1.08
CA THR A 181 -13.34 4.53 -1.15
C THR A 181 -14.43 5.28 -0.42
N PHE A 182 -15.57 5.46 -1.08
CA PHE A 182 -16.78 6.06 -0.54
C PHE A 182 -17.92 5.05 -0.67
N SER A 183 -18.77 4.91 0.35
CA SER A 183 -19.91 4.02 0.26
C SER A 183 -21.11 4.52 1.06
N GLY A 184 -22.31 4.10 0.63
CA GLY A 184 -23.55 4.51 1.28
C GLY A 184 -24.78 4.08 0.51
N GLY A 185 -25.96 4.54 0.97
CA GLY A 185 -27.24 4.34 0.29
C GLY A 185 -27.32 5.08 -1.06
N LYS A 186 -28.24 4.63 -1.93
CA LYS A 186 -28.48 5.30 -3.23
C LYS A 186 -28.88 6.77 -3.11
N ALA A 187 -29.61 7.11 -2.06
CA ALA A 187 -30.10 8.48 -1.84
C ALA A 187 -29.00 9.45 -1.44
N VAL A 188 -27.99 8.98 -0.67
CA VAL A 188 -26.96 9.85 -0.09
C VAL A 188 -25.66 9.85 -0.92
N LEU A 189 -25.34 8.77 -1.62
CA LEU A 189 -24.09 8.68 -2.39
C LEU A 189 -24.25 9.20 -3.81
N ASN A 190 -24.03 10.50 -4.00
CA ASN A 190 -23.94 11.14 -5.31
C ASN A 190 -22.51 11.12 -5.84
N ALA A 191 -22.21 10.19 -6.75
CA ALA A 191 -20.85 9.99 -7.27
C ALA A 191 -20.29 11.22 -8.02
N LYS A 192 -21.15 11.98 -8.73
CA LYS A 192 -20.74 13.19 -9.47
C LYS A 192 -20.31 14.28 -8.50
N GLU A 193 -21.10 14.54 -7.47
CA GLU A 193 -20.84 15.53 -6.45
C GLU A 193 -19.54 15.22 -5.69
N ILE A 194 -19.39 13.98 -5.20
CA ILE A 194 -18.19 13.52 -4.49
C ILE A 194 -16.95 13.65 -5.38
N THR A 195 -17.03 13.19 -6.63
CA THR A 195 -15.90 13.27 -7.57
C THR A 195 -15.48 14.72 -7.82
N GLN A 196 -16.43 15.63 -7.99
CA GLN A 196 -16.14 17.06 -8.19
C GLN A 196 -15.54 17.71 -6.94
N LEU A 197 -16.07 17.40 -5.75
CA LEU A 197 -15.57 17.90 -4.47
C LEU A 197 -14.11 17.46 -4.26
N VAL A 198 -13.87 16.14 -4.38
CA VAL A 198 -12.55 15.52 -4.21
C VAL A 198 -11.56 16.05 -5.25
N SER A 199 -11.97 16.13 -6.53
CA SER A 199 -11.12 16.67 -7.61
C SER A 199 -10.68 18.09 -7.33
N ARG A 200 -11.60 18.98 -6.92
CA ARG A 200 -11.28 20.38 -6.57
C ARG A 200 -10.34 20.47 -5.37
N ALA A 201 -10.58 19.65 -4.33
CA ALA A 201 -9.75 19.65 -3.13
C ALA A 201 -8.33 19.15 -3.44
N LEU A 202 -8.20 18.07 -4.19
CA LEU A 202 -6.91 17.52 -4.63
C LEU A 202 -6.15 18.48 -5.54
N TRP A 203 -6.85 19.12 -6.49
CA TRP A 203 -6.23 20.08 -7.42
C TRP A 203 -5.56 21.26 -6.67
N LYS A 204 -6.20 21.79 -5.63
CA LYS A 204 -5.62 22.83 -4.76
C LYS A 204 -4.34 22.38 -4.05
N MET A 205 -4.16 21.09 -3.86
CA MET A 205 -2.97 20.48 -3.26
C MET A 205 -1.94 20.02 -4.31
N GLY A 206 -2.20 20.24 -5.61
CA GLY A 206 -1.33 19.80 -6.69
C GLY A 206 -1.44 18.31 -7.05
N PHE A 207 -2.51 17.64 -6.62
CA PHE A 207 -2.84 16.27 -7.03
C PHE A 207 -3.91 16.24 -8.12
N LYS A 208 -3.96 15.12 -8.86
CA LYS A 208 -4.97 14.88 -9.91
C LYS A 208 -5.65 13.53 -9.72
N LEU A 209 -6.98 13.48 -9.90
CA LEU A 209 -7.71 12.23 -9.96
C LEU A 209 -7.41 11.48 -11.25
N ASN A 210 -7.35 10.17 -11.15
CA ASN A 210 -7.32 9.26 -12.30
C ASN A 210 -8.76 8.91 -12.72
N MET A 211 -9.32 9.73 -13.60
CA MET A 211 -10.70 9.55 -14.05
C MET A 211 -10.96 8.20 -14.73
N LYS A 212 -9.93 7.59 -15.35
CA LYS A 212 -10.05 6.26 -16.00
C LYS A 212 -10.25 5.12 -15.00
N LYS A 213 -9.85 5.32 -13.76
CA LYS A 213 -10.02 4.34 -12.66
C LYS A 213 -11.19 4.68 -11.74
N THR A 214 -11.84 5.82 -11.94
CA THR A 214 -13.05 6.17 -11.18
C THR A 214 -14.16 5.20 -11.51
N THR A 215 -14.69 4.51 -10.50
CA THR A 215 -15.74 3.50 -10.68
C THR A 215 -16.81 3.61 -9.60
N LEU A 216 -18.08 3.54 -10.02
CA LEU A 216 -19.23 3.42 -9.14
C LEU A 216 -19.81 2.03 -9.31
N ILE A 217 -19.94 1.28 -8.22
CA ILE A 217 -20.36 -0.12 -8.19
C ILE A 217 -21.61 -0.23 -7.33
N GLY A 218 -22.69 -0.76 -7.89
CA GLY A 218 -23.93 -1.05 -7.17
C GLY A 218 -23.91 -2.41 -6.46
N SER A 219 -24.88 -2.67 -5.58
CA SER A 219 -25.00 -3.91 -4.81
C SER A 219 -25.22 -5.17 -5.67
N SER A 220 -25.80 -5.01 -6.87
CA SER A 220 -25.95 -6.11 -7.84
C SER A 220 -24.66 -6.57 -8.51
N GLN A 221 -23.60 -5.77 -8.37
CA GLN A 221 -22.26 -6.10 -8.88
C GLN A 221 -21.34 -6.47 -7.73
N ARG A 222 -20.22 -7.14 -8.05
CA ARG A 222 -19.21 -7.46 -7.04
C ARG A 222 -18.52 -6.19 -6.56
N GLN A 223 -18.84 -5.75 -5.35
CA GLN A 223 -18.16 -4.68 -4.65
C GLN A 223 -16.89 -5.21 -3.99
N GLN A 224 -15.78 -4.58 -4.27
CA GLN A 224 -14.47 -4.99 -3.74
C GLN A 224 -13.67 -3.78 -3.27
N VAL A 225 -13.17 -3.81 -2.04
CA VAL A 225 -12.32 -2.77 -1.44
C VAL A 225 -10.98 -3.40 -1.07
N THR A 226 -9.89 -2.86 -1.58
CA THR A 226 -8.52 -3.39 -1.36
C THR A 226 -8.37 -4.92 -1.53
N GLY A 227 -9.13 -5.50 -2.47
CA GLY A 227 -9.08 -6.95 -2.72
C GLY A 227 -10.11 -7.78 -1.94
N ILE A 228 -10.81 -7.19 -0.97
CA ILE A 228 -11.84 -7.83 -0.14
C ILE A 228 -13.22 -7.55 -0.75
N VAL A 229 -14.04 -8.58 -0.92
CA VAL A 229 -15.45 -8.45 -1.34
C VAL A 229 -16.26 -7.99 -0.14
N VAL A 230 -17.13 -6.98 -0.34
CA VAL A 230 -17.88 -6.29 0.74
C VAL A 230 -19.39 -6.25 0.51
N ASN A 231 -19.96 -7.03 -0.42
CA ASN A 231 -21.38 -6.99 -0.73
C ASN A 231 -22.27 -7.24 0.49
N GLU A 232 -22.10 -8.36 1.19
CA GLU A 232 -22.89 -8.75 2.37
C GLU A 232 -22.01 -8.86 3.61
N LYS A 233 -20.84 -9.47 3.44
CA LYS A 233 -19.80 -9.61 4.46
C LYS A 233 -18.41 -9.49 3.83
N ALA A 234 -17.39 -9.28 4.65
CA ALA A 234 -16.02 -9.31 4.21
C ALA A 234 -15.62 -10.75 3.84
N GLN A 235 -15.14 -10.96 2.61
CA GLN A 235 -14.67 -12.26 2.16
C GLN A 235 -13.70 -12.16 0.98
N ILE A 236 -12.93 -13.22 0.74
CA ILE A 236 -12.15 -13.34 -0.49
C ILE A 236 -13.07 -13.55 -1.70
N SER A 237 -12.59 -13.22 -2.91
CA SER A 237 -13.38 -13.42 -4.12
C SER A 237 -13.67 -14.90 -4.37
N SER A 238 -14.81 -15.20 -5.01
CA SER A 238 -15.19 -16.58 -5.42
C SER A 238 -14.12 -17.23 -6.30
N LYS A 239 -13.38 -16.43 -7.10
CA LYS A 239 -12.28 -16.91 -7.91
C LYS A 239 -11.14 -17.42 -7.02
N GLN A 240 -10.68 -16.62 -6.04
CA GLN A 240 -9.62 -17.02 -5.11
C GLN A 240 -10.04 -18.24 -4.29
N ARG A 241 -11.30 -18.30 -3.83
CA ARG A 241 -11.84 -19.45 -3.11
C ARG A 241 -11.81 -20.73 -3.94
N ARG A 242 -12.17 -20.64 -5.23
CA ARG A 242 -12.13 -21.76 -6.18
C ARG A 242 -10.70 -22.23 -6.43
N GLU A 243 -9.77 -21.29 -6.63
CA GLU A 243 -8.35 -21.59 -6.82
C GLU A 243 -7.75 -22.32 -5.62
N ILE A 244 -7.99 -21.83 -4.38
CA ILE A 244 -7.54 -22.50 -3.15
C ILE A 244 -8.09 -23.93 -3.06
N ARG A 245 -9.41 -24.09 -3.25
CA ARG A 245 -10.05 -25.41 -3.22
C ARG A 245 -9.44 -26.37 -4.22
N GLN A 246 -9.25 -25.92 -5.45
CA GLN A 246 -8.67 -26.73 -6.54
C GLN A 246 -7.22 -27.11 -6.22
N GLU A 247 -6.43 -26.18 -5.70
CA GLU A 247 -5.04 -26.45 -5.36
C GLU A 247 -4.89 -27.45 -4.21
N ILE A 248 -5.71 -27.33 -3.16
CA ILE A 248 -5.73 -28.30 -2.06
C ILE A 248 -6.10 -29.69 -2.60
N TYR A 249 -7.18 -29.79 -3.40
CA TYR A 249 -7.60 -31.07 -3.99
C TYR A 249 -6.49 -31.75 -4.79
N TYR A 250 -5.81 -31.00 -5.65
CA TYR A 250 -4.73 -31.58 -6.45
C TYR A 250 -3.52 -31.97 -5.60
N CYS A 251 -3.17 -31.17 -4.60
CA CYS A 251 -2.07 -31.52 -3.70
C CYS A 251 -2.35 -32.76 -2.85
N GLU A 252 -3.58 -32.95 -2.39
CA GLU A 252 -3.99 -34.14 -1.64
C GLU A 252 -4.02 -35.39 -2.53
N LYS A 253 -4.52 -35.24 -3.79
CA LYS A 253 -4.68 -36.37 -4.70
C LYS A 253 -3.38 -36.84 -5.35
N TYR A 254 -2.49 -35.93 -5.74
CA TYR A 254 -1.31 -36.22 -6.55
C TYR A 254 0.02 -35.84 -5.87
N GLY A 255 -0.05 -35.25 -4.68
CA GLY A 255 1.12 -34.69 -4.02
C GLY A 255 1.52 -33.31 -4.54
N VAL A 256 2.27 -32.56 -3.74
CA VAL A 256 2.65 -31.16 -4.03
C VAL A 256 3.54 -31.05 -5.27
N SER A 257 4.52 -31.93 -5.43
CA SER A 257 5.47 -31.90 -6.56
C SER A 257 4.77 -32.14 -7.90
N GLN A 258 3.87 -33.13 -7.97
CA GLN A 258 3.11 -33.44 -9.18
C GLN A 258 2.14 -32.30 -9.53
N SER A 259 1.51 -31.68 -8.51
CA SER A 259 0.62 -30.55 -8.70
C SER A 259 1.33 -29.32 -9.27
N LEU A 260 2.59 -29.09 -8.90
CA LEU A 260 3.45 -28.08 -9.48
C LEU A 260 3.78 -28.34 -10.94
N PHE A 261 4.12 -29.58 -11.27
CA PHE A 261 4.40 -30.01 -12.64
C PHE A 261 3.21 -29.73 -13.55
N PHE A 262 1.99 -30.11 -13.15
CA PHE A 262 0.76 -29.82 -13.91
C PHE A 262 0.48 -28.32 -14.10
N LYS A 263 0.93 -27.47 -13.17
CA LYS A 263 0.81 -26.00 -13.29
C LYS A 263 1.89 -25.35 -14.16
N GLY A 264 2.96 -26.07 -14.51
CA GLY A 264 4.12 -25.53 -15.19
C GLY A 264 4.81 -24.40 -14.37
N ALA A 265 4.76 -24.50 -13.04
CA ALA A 265 5.29 -23.47 -12.15
C ALA A 265 6.75 -23.79 -11.78
N ASP A 266 7.66 -22.90 -12.13
CA ASP A 266 9.09 -22.99 -11.80
C ASP A 266 9.38 -22.44 -10.39
N ILE A 267 8.83 -23.14 -9.38
CA ILE A 267 9.04 -22.83 -7.95
C ILE A 267 9.20 -24.13 -7.15
N THR A 268 9.89 -24.07 -6.02
CA THR A 268 10.05 -25.24 -5.16
C THR A 268 8.74 -25.63 -4.48
N PRO A 269 8.50 -26.94 -4.19
CA PRO A 269 7.33 -27.42 -3.45
C PRO A 269 7.09 -26.67 -2.13
N GLU A 270 8.17 -26.38 -1.39
CA GLU A 270 8.10 -25.61 -0.14
C GLU A 270 7.60 -24.17 -0.35
N LYS A 271 8.10 -23.47 -1.35
CA LYS A 271 7.62 -22.11 -1.68
C LYS A 271 6.16 -22.12 -2.10
N TYR A 272 5.75 -23.14 -2.85
CA TYR A 272 4.37 -23.27 -3.30
C TYR A 272 3.41 -23.47 -2.13
N ILE A 273 3.69 -24.46 -1.25
CA ILE A 273 2.81 -24.73 -0.11
C ILE A 273 2.79 -23.55 0.88
N ASN A 274 3.90 -22.84 1.07
CA ASN A 274 3.95 -21.60 1.87
C ASN A 274 3.09 -20.49 1.25
N SER A 275 3.09 -20.33 -0.07
CA SER A 275 2.21 -19.38 -0.78
C SER A 275 0.74 -19.75 -0.61
N LEU A 276 0.40 -21.04 -0.72
CA LEU A 276 -0.96 -21.52 -0.52
C LEU A 276 -1.43 -21.28 0.92
N LEU A 277 -0.63 -21.62 1.91
CA LEU A 277 -0.88 -21.30 3.33
C LEU A 277 -1.07 -19.80 3.56
N GLY A 278 -0.26 -18.95 2.95
CA GLY A 278 -0.41 -17.49 3.05
C GLY A 278 -1.76 -16.99 2.52
N ARG A 279 -2.23 -17.54 1.40
CA ARG A 279 -3.55 -17.19 0.82
C ARG A 279 -4.72 -17.68 1.68
N ILE A 280 -4.62 -18.87 2.26
CA ILE A 280 -5.64 -19.41 3.18
C ILE A 280 -5.64 -18.60 4.48
N SER A 281 -4.46 -18.29 5.04
CA SER A 281 -4.34 -17.44 6.23
C SER A 281 -4.95 -16.06 6.02
N PHE A 282 -4.74 -15.46 4.85
CA PHE A 282 -5.37 -14.19 4.50
C PHE A 282 -6.90 -14.29 4.46
N ALA A 283 -7.44 -15.38 3.88
CA ALA A 283 -8.88 -15.61 3.89
C ALA A 283 -9.45 -15.73 5.33
N LEU A 284 -8.73 -16.41 6.22
CA LEU A 284 -9.09 -16.55 7.62
C LEU A 284 -8.91 -15.29 8.45
N GLN A 285 -8.00 -14.38 8.07
CA GLN A 285 -7.91 -13.05 8.68
C GLN A 285 -9.13 -12.19 8.33
N ILE A 286 -9.70 -12.37 7.14
CA ILE A 286 -10.90 -11.63 6.69
C ILE A 286 -12.16 -12.24 7.32
N ASP A 287 -12.32 -13.54 7.28
CA ASP A 287 -13.46 -14.28 7.84
C ASP A 287 -12.96 -15.45 8.72
N PRO A 288 -12.69 -15.21 10.01
CA PRO A 288 -12.24 -16.26 10.93
C PRO A 288 -13.24 -17.39 11.11
N ALA A 289 -14.52 -17.16 10.81
CA ALA A 289 -15.58 -18.16 10.96
C ALA A 289 -15.70 -19.11 9.75
N ASP A 290 -14.94 -18.91 8.70
CA ASP A 290 -14.99 -19.73 7.47
C ASP A 290 -14.51 -21.17 7.74
N VAL A 291 -15.46 -22.09 7.95
CA VAL A 291 -15.18 -23.52 8.28
C VAL A 291 -14.35 -24.18 7.17
N LYS A 292 -14.71 -23.96 5.89
CA LYS A 292 -14.01 -24.55 4.74
C LYS A 292 -12.55 -24.07 4.64
N MET A 293 -12.27 -22.79 4.91
CA MET A 293 -10.91 -22.29 4.91
C MET A 293 -10.09 -22.84 6.07
N ARG A 294 -10.72 -23.11 7.24
CA ARG A 294 -10.05 -23.80 8.35
C ARG A 294 -9.68 -25.24 8.01
N GLU A 295 -10.56 -25.96 7.31
CA GLU A 295 -10.26 -27.31 6.83
C GLU A 295 -9.09 -27.29 5.85
N TYR A 296 -9.12 -26.41 4.84
CA TYR A 296 -8.01 -26.25 3.89
C TYR A 296 -6.70 -25.82 4.56
N PHE A 297 -6.77 -25.03 5.63
CA PHE A 297 -5.57 -24.67 6.40
C PHE A 297 -4.94 -25.86 7.09
N LYS A 298 -5.75 -26.76 7.69
CA LYS A 298 -5.28 -28.00 8.29
C LYS A 298 -4.66 -28.92 7.24
N ALA A 299 -5.32 -29.11 6.09
CA ALA A 299 -4.82 -29.88 4.97
C ALA A 299 -3.48 -29.36 4.45
N ALA A 300 -3.38 -28.04 4.21
CA ALA A 300 -2.16 -27.41 3.76
C ALA A 300 -0.99 -27.52 4.76
N LYS A 301 -1.28 -27.49 6.08
CA LYS A 301 -0.26 -27.73 7.11
C LYS A 301 0.25 -29.16 7.08
N LYS A 302 -0.63 -30.16 6.91
CA LYS A 302 -0.25 -31.56 6.76
C LYS A 302 0.65 -31.74 5.53
N LEU A 303 0.24 -31.25 4.37
CA LEU A 303 1.04 -31.29 3.14
C LEU A 303 2.41 -30.59 3.30
N LYS A 304 2.48 -29.52 4.08
CA LYS A 304 3.75 -28.86 4.39
C LYS A 304 4.67 -29.76 5.20
N SER A 305 4.15 -30.45 6.22
CA SER A 305 4.98 -31.38 7.01
C SER A 305 5.51 -32.55 6.18
N GLU A 306 4.74 -33.05 5.21
CA GLU A 306 5.17 -34.09 4.27
C GLU A 306 6.29 -33.61 3.34
N VAL A 307 6.19 -32.37 2.82
CA VAL A 307 7.23 -31.75 1.97
C VAL A 307 8.52 -31.46 2.75
N CYS A 308 8.41 -31.05 4.02
CA CYS A 308 9.58 -30.68 4.83
C CYS A 308 10.16 -31.85 5.64
N GLY A 309 9.36 -32.88 5.93
CA GLY A 309 9.75 -34.06 6.71
C GLY A 309 10.38 -35.20 5.90
N GLY A 310 10.38 -35.10 4.58
CA GLY A 310 11.01 -36.06 3.67
C GLY A 310 12.49 -35.77 3.37
N LYS A 311 13.20 -35.09 4.30
CA LYS A 311 14.66 -34.89 4.24
C LYS A 311 15.35 -35.78 5.25
#